data_81f58a9fe3561ef76f0568c3325b17aa
#
_entry.id   81f58a9fe3561ef76f0568c3325b17aa
#
_cell.length_a   1.000
_cell.length_b   1.000
_cell.length_c   1.000
_cell.angle_alpha   90.00
_cell.angle_beta   90.00
_cell.angle_gamma   90.00
#
_symmetry.space_group_name_H-M   'P 1'
#
loop_
_entity.id
_entity.type
_entity.pdbx_description
1 polymer ?
#
loop_
_entity_poly.entity_id
_entity_poly.type
_entity_poly.pdbx_seq_one_letter_code
_entity_poly.pdbx_strand_id
1 'polypeptide(L)'
;MSTNADPATKLPRPRSATVFDGPDRAHARAYMKGIGFDDEDLSKPTIGIANTWTEAMPCNFHLRGLAEHVKAGVRAAGGTPMEFNTVAVSDGVTMGTQGMKASLISREVIADSIELMARGYQFDAIVALCACDKTIPGCAMALARLDVPSVLLYGGSIAPGHWHGRDVTILDVFEAIGAHNAGDMSDEELHELEGVASPGAGACGGQFTANTMACAFEALGISAGGSAMVPAEGDDKPTVAEKIGELVINVLAEDLRPSRIITRDSLENAIACVCASGGSTNGVLHLIALAHELGIELTMDDFERISRHTPLYADLKPGGRFVATDLYAAGGVPVILKRLAKAGILHGEAITVTGRTIGEEAAAATEAPGQEVVRQVENPLKAEGGLAILRGNLAPEGSVVKVAGTERRQQTGPARVFESEEECFRAVKDQKIEPGDIVVIRNEGPVGGPGMREMLQVTAAIVGEGLGESVAMVTDGRFSGATRGLMIGHVAPEAAKGGPIAAIREGDEITVDIDNRSLSIALSEEEIAKRVAECESPEPPYSRGVMAKYAATVSSAAQGAVTG
;
A
#
# COMPACT_ATOMS: atom_id res chain seq x y z
N MET A 1 22.08 15.79 18.95
CA MET A 1 23.43 15.71 19.55
C MET A 1 24.33 15.03 18.52
N SER A 2 25.36 15.70 18.04
CA SER A 2 26.34 15.13 17.13
C SER A 2 27.21 14.16 17.95
N THR A 3 26.93 12.86 17.81
CA THR A 3 27.88 11.85 18.31
C THR A 3 29.07 11.82 17.36
N ASN A 4 30.17 12.42 17.77
CA ASN A 4 31.46 12.18 17.16
C ASN A 4 31.79 10.69 17.35
N ALA A 5 31.45 9.85 16.38
CA ALA A 5 32.01 8.51 16.29
C ALA A 5 33.54 8.68 16.11
N ASP A 6 34.32 8.00 16.92
CA ASP A 6 35.77 7.94 16.81
C ASP A 6 36.12 7.40 15.40
N PRO A 7 36.86 8.13 14.55
CA PRO A 7 37.19 7.71 13.20
C PRO A 7 38.04 6.43 13.10
N ALA A 8 38.35 5.80 14.23
CA ALA A 8 39.12 4.56 14.32
C ALA A 8 38.28 3.28 14.43
N THR A 9 36.94 3.37 14.59
CA THR A 9 36.10 2.17 14.73
C THR A 9 35.70 1.68 13.35
N LYS A 10 36.29 0.56 12.90
CA LYS A 10 35.96 -0.08 11.63
C LYS A 10 34.47 -0.49 11.62
N LEU A 11 33.71 -0.06 10.60
CA LEU A 11 32.32 -0.43 10.43
C LEU A 11 32.13 -1.95 10.39
N PRO A 12 31.05 -2.49 10.98
CA PRO A 12 30.80 -3.92 11.01
C PRO A 12 30.54 -4.48 9.62
N ARG A 13 31.07 -5.68 9.35
CA ARG A 13 30.87 -6.46 8.12
C ARG A 13 30.42 -7.88 8.47
N PRO A 14 29.24 -8.03 9.09
CA PRO A 14 28.83 -9.31 9.66
C PRO A 14 28.58 -10.39 8.60
N ARG A 15 28.35 -10.00 7.37
CA ARG A 15 27.96 -10.91 6.27
C ARG A 15 28.92 -10.83 5.09
N SER A 16 29.22 -9.65 4.56
CA SER A 16 30.05 -9.47 3.36
C SER A 16 31.50 -9.94 3.55
N ALA A 17 32.00 -9.95 4.78
CA ALA A 17 33.31 -10.53 5.11
C ALA A 17 33.42 -12.00 4.65
N THR A 18 32.34 -12.78 4.73
CA THR A 18 32.33 -14.18 4.26
C THR A 18 32.48 -14.32 2.75
N VAL A 19 32.15 -13.26 2.00
CA VAL A 19 32.24 -13.23 0.52
C VAL A 19 33.60 -12.75 0.05
N PHE A 20 34.20 -11.76 0.76
CA PHE A 20 35.33 -11.02 0.24
C PHE A 20 36.65 -11.20 1.02
N ASP A 21 36.62 -11.71 2.26
CA ASP A 21 37.84 -11.77 3.09
C ASP A 21 38.61 -13.09 2.90
N GLY A 22 39.92 -13.00 3.05
CA GLY A 22 40.84 -14.14 2.98
C GLY A 22 41.25 -14.58 1.57
N PRO A 23 42.28 -15.44 1.46
CA PRO A 23 42.81 -15.86 0.17
C PRO A 23 41.82 -16.74 -0.62
N ASP A 24 40.99 -17.52 0.05
CA ASP A 24 40.02 -18.41 -0.59
C ASP A 24 38.90 -17.66 -1.34
N ARG A 25 38.76 -16.34 -1.07
CA ARG A 25 37.82 -15.44 -1.75
C ARG A 25 38.44 -14.60 -2.86
N ALA A 26 39.65 -14.89 -3.28
CA ALA A 26 40.32 -14.18 -4.37
C ALA A 26 39.50 -14.20 -5.67
N HIS A 27 38.81 -15.30 -5.99
CA HIS A 27 37.95 -15.40 -7.16
C HIS A 27 36.77 -14.41 -7.11
N ALA A 28 36.12 -14.25 -5.95
CA ALA A 28 35.02 -13.30 -5.77
C ALA A 28 35.50 -11.86 -5.96
N ARG A 29 36.64 -11.50 -5.32
CA ARG A 29 37.25 -10.18 -5.53
C ARG A 29 37.66 -9.93 -6.98
N ALA A 30 38.17 -10.97 -7.68
CA ALA A 30 38.57 -10.84 -9.08
C ALA A 30 37.38 -10.47 -9.98
N TYR A 31 36.21 -11.09 -9.78
CA TYR A 31 34.99 -10.71 -10.50
C TYR A 31 34.57 -9.27 -10.23
N MET A 32 34.60 -8.84 -8.95
CA MET A 32 34.18 -7.49 -8.58
C MET A 32 35.17 -6.44 -9.12
N LYS A 33 36.48 -6.71 -9.08
CA LYS A 33 37.51 -5.84 -9.68
C LYS A 33 37.32 -5.69 -11.19
N GLY A 34 36.87 -6.75 -11.87
CA GLY A 34 36.57 -6.73 -13.29
C GLY A 34 35.46 -5.77 -13.71
N ILE A 35 34.58 -5.39 -12.77
CA ILE A 35 33.49 -4.43 -12.98
C ILE A 35 33.71 -3.08 -12.25
N GLY A 36 34.95 -2.84 -11.74
CA GLY A 36 35.39 -1.53 -11.29
C GLY A 36 35.47 -1.31 -9.79
N PHE A 37 35.17 -2.33 -8.93
CA PHE A 37 35.42 -2.22 -7.49
C PHE A 37 36.90 -2.45 -7.19
N ASP A 38 37.45 -1.72 -6.25
CA ASP A 38 38.84 -1.89 -5.80
C ASP A 38 38.94 -2.61 -4.45
N ASP A 39 40.17 -2.73 -3.91
CA ASP A 39 40.42 -3.38 -2.62
C ASP A 39 39.84 -2.57 -1.45
N GLU A 40 39.81 -1.26 -1.57
CA GLU A 40 39.22 -0.37 -0.57
C GLU A 40 37.71 -0.58 -0.52
N ASP A 41 37.03 -0.57 -1.66
CA ASP A 41 35.59 -0.85 -1.76
C ASP A 41 35.22 -2.18 -1.13
N LEU A 42 35.95 -3.26 -1.47
CA LEU A 42 35.67 -4.61 -0.98
C LEU A 42 36.07 -4.83 0.49
N SER A 43 36.76 -3.86 1.10
CA SER A 43 37.09 -3.86 2.53
C SER A 43 36.04 -3.18 3.40
N LYS A 44 35.07 -2.46 2.80
CA LYS A 44 33.96 -1.76 3.44
C LYS A 44 32.72 -2.68 3.55
N PRO A 45 31.73 -2.38 4.42
CA PRO A 45 30.46 -3.09 4.41
C PRO A 45 29.74 -2.91 3.07
N THR A 46 29.15 -3.98 2.55
CA THR A 46 28.38 -3.93 1.32
C THR A 46 26.89 -3.70 1.60
N ILE A 47 26.36 -2.67 0.97
CA ILE A 47 24.99 -2.24 1.15
C ILE A 47 24.18 -2.56 -0.11
N GLY A 48 23.20 -3.45 0.01
CA GLY A 48 22.28 -3.77 -1.08
C GLY A 48 21.31 -2.60 -1.32
N ILE A 49 21.23 -2.12 -2.57
CA ILE A 49 20.26 -1.12 -2.98
C ILE A 49 19.20 -1.84 -3.82
N ALA A 50 18.12 -2.28 -3.17
CA ALA A 50 17.00 -2.95 -3.84
C ALA A 50 16.13 -1.90 -4.53
N ASN A 51 16.15 -1.88 -5.86
CA ASN A 51 15.46 -0.87 -6.66
C ASN A 51 14.29 -1.48 -7.42
N THR A 52 13.10 -0.90 -7.27
CA THR A 52 11.90 -1.30 -8.01
C THR A 52 11.68 -0.43 -9.26
N TRP A 53 12.72 0.15 -9.83
CA TRP A 53 12.67 0.98 -11.03
C TRP A 53 12.14 0.21 -12.25
N THR A 54 11.33 0.90 -13.04
CA THR A 54 10.86 0.44 -14.36
C THR A 54 10.45 1.65 -15.22
N GLU A 55 10.53 1.49 -16.54
CA GLU A 55 9.98 2.46 -17.51
C GLU A 55 8.48 2.27 -17.76
N ALA A 56 7.88 1.17 -17.26
CA ALA A 56 6.51 0.80 -17.57
C ALA A 56 5.44 1.55 -16.74
N MET A 57 5.84 2.46 -15.85
CA MET A 57 4.92 3.25 -15.02
C MET A 57 5.56 4.54 -14.47
N PRO A 58 4.77 5.60 -14.27
CA PRO A 58 5.28 6.86 -13.71
C PRO A 58 5.74 6.70 -12.25
N CYS A 59 5.08 5.84 -11.45
CA CYS A 59 5.36 5.70 -10.02
C CYS A 59 6.83 5.40 -9.72
N ASN A 60 7.47 4.54 -10.52
CA ASN A 60 8.81 4.04 -10.27
C ASN A 60 9.84 4.54 -11.31
N PHE A 61 9.42 5.34 -12.29
CA PHE A 61 10.27 5.77 -13.40
C PHE A 61 11.52 6.54 -12.92
N HIS A 62 11.39 7.43 -11.94
CA HIS A 62 12.49 8.25 -11.41
C HIS A 62 13.43 7.52 -10.46
N LEU A 63 13.07 6.32 -9.98
CA LEU A 63 13.85 5.60 -8.95
C LEU A 63 15.27 5.24 -9.41
N ARG A 64 15.50 5.10 -10.72
CA ARG A 64 16.84 4.88 -11.27
C ARG A 64 17.78 6.05 -10.94
N GLY A 65 17.32 7.28 -11.15
CA GLY A 65 18.09 8.49 -10.78
C GLY A 65 18.21 8.64 -9.27
N LEU A 66 17.13 8.36 -8.54
CA LEU A 66 17.12 8.47 -7.08
C LEU A 66 18.11 7.51 -6.41
N ALA A 67 18.33 6.32 -6.98
CA ALA A 67 19.30 5.36 -6.48
C ALA A 67 20.73 5.89 -6.49
N GLU A 68 21.10 6.77 -7.45
CA GLU A 68 22.44 7.39 -7.48
C GLU A 68 22.69 8.25 -6.26
N HIS A 69 21.67 8.98 -5.78
CA HIS A 69 21.77 9.79 -4.56
C HIS A 69 21.91 8.92 -3.31
N VAL A 70 21.14 7.82 -3.21
CA VAL A 70 21.30 6.85 -2.11
C VAL A 70 22.71 6.27 -2.12
N LYS A 71 23.23 5.87 -3.28
CA LYS A 71 24.58 5.34 -3.42
C LYS A 71 25.65 6.36 -3.05
N ALA A 72 25.44 7.64 -3.36
CA ALA A 72 26.33 8.74 -2.95
C ALA A 72 26.40 8.84 -1.41
N GLY A 73 25.26 8.84 -0.73
CA GLY A 73 25.20 8.88 0.73
C GLY A 73 25.87 7.66 1.39
N VAL A 74 25.64 6.44 0.85
CA VAL A 74 26.31 5.22 1.33
C VAL A 74 27.84 5.33 1.23
N ARG A 75 28.36 5.82 0.08
CA ARG A 75 29.81 6.01 -0.10
C ARG A 75 30.36 7.07 0.85
N ALA A 76 29.66 8.20 0.99
CA ALA A 76 30.07 9.27 1.90
C ALA A 76 30.17 8.80 3.36
N ALA A 77 29.30 7.88 3.78
CA ALA A 77 29.29 7.28 5.10
C ALA A 77 30.20 6.05 5.27
N GLY A 78 30.98 5.68 4.23
CA GLY A 78 32.00 4.63 4.30
C GLY A 78 31.52 3.22 3.97
N GLY A 79 30.38 3.06 3.31
CA GLY A 79 29.89 1.79 2.77
C GLY A 79 30.14 1.63 1.26
N THR A 80 30.01 0.42 0.76
CA THR A 80 30.05 0.10 -0.68
C THR A 80 28.66 -0.28 -1.15
N PRO A 81 27.97 0.59 -1.91
CA PRO A 81 26.63 0.29 -2.41
C PRO A 81 26.67 -0.64 -3.63
N MET A 82 25.77 -1.62 -3.64
CA MET A 82 25.57 -2.55 -4.76
C MET A 82 24.09 -2.57 -5.13
N GLU A 83 23.74 -1.96 -6.27
CA GLU A 83 22.36 -1.87 -6.73
C GLU A 83 21.95 -3.13 -7.48
N PHE A 84 20.71 -3.56 -7.25
CA PHE A 84 20.04 -4.59 -8.00
C PHE A 84 18.56 -4.22 -8.19
N ASN A 85 17.94 -4.75 -9.25
CA ASN A 85 16.56 -4.45 -9.58
C ASN A 85 15.64 -5.64 -9.28
N THR A 86 14.38 -5.35 -8.95
CA THR A 86 13.29 -6.31 -8.83
C THR A 86 12.10 -5.91 -9.70
N VAL A 87 11.09 -6.78 -9.79
CA VAL A 87 9.90 -6.52 -10.61
C VAL A 87 9.04 -5.40 -10.01
N ALA A 88 8.29 -4.72 -10.88
CA ALA A 88 7.29 -3.76 -10.49
C ALA A 88 6.12 -3.79 -11.48
N VAL A 89 4.89 -3.81 -10.97
CA VAL A 89 3.66 -3.80 -11.76
C VAL A 89 2.82 -2.60 -11.34
N SER A 90 2.36 -1.83 -12.32
CA SER A 90 1.55 -0.64 -12.09
C SER A 90 0.08 -0.99 -11.90
N ASP A 91 -0.48 -0.68 -10.74
CA ASP A 91 -1.92 -0.81 -10.52
C ASP A 91 -2.70 0.13 -11.46
N GLY A 92 -2.26 1.38 -11.61
CA GLY A 92 -2.94 2.37 -12.45
C GLY A 92 -2.95 2.01 -13.94
N VAL A 93 -1.80 1.59 -14.49
CA VAL A 93 -1.69 1.26 -15.94
C VAL A 93 -2.42 -0.05 -16.28
N THR A 94 -2.45 -1.03 -15.36
CA THR A 94 -3.09 -2.33 -15.59
C THR A 94 -4.56 -2.38 -15.16
N MET A 95 -5.08 -1.33 -14.53
CA MET A 95 -6.45 -1.25 -14.03
C MET A 95 -7.48 -1.57 -15.14
N GLY A 96 -8.51 -2.35 -14.79
CA GLY A 96 -9.55 -2.78 -15.73
C GLY A 96 -9.10 -3.81 -16.76
N THR A 97 -7.91 -4.39 -16.63
CA THR A 97 -7.39 -5.43 -17.52
C THR A 97 -7.04 -6.71 -16.76
N GLN A 98 -6.84 -7.82 -17.48
CA GLN A 98 -6.32 -9.06 -16.88
C GLN A 98 -4.90 -8.89 -16.30
N GLY A 99 -4.15 -7.88 -16.76
CA GLY A 99 -2.84 -7.52 -16.20
C GLY A 99 -2.88 -7.12 -14.73
N MET A 100 -4.02 -6.59 -14.27
CA MET A 100 -4.22 -6.20 -12.86
C MET A 100 -4.09 -7.37 -11.88
N LYS A 101 -4.35 -8.60 -12.32
CA LYS A 101 -4.14 -9.82 -11.51
C LYS A 101 -2.66 -10.02 -11.12
N ALA A 102 -1.72 -9.52 -11.94
CA ALA A 102 -0.30 -9.59 -11.61
C ALA A 102 0.12 -8.63 -10.48
N SER A 103 -0.67 -7.59 -10.18
CA SER A 103 -0.32 -6.55 -9.21
C SER A 103 -0.05 -7.13 -7.81
N LEU A 104 -1.03 -7.76 -7.14
CA LEU A 104 -0.82 -8.30 -5.79
C LEU A 104 0.20 -9.45 -5.78
N ILE A 105 0.21 -10.28 -6.82
CA ILE A 105 1.18 -11.36 -6.94
C ILE A 105 2.61 -10.82 -6.98
N SER A 106 2.83 -9.65 -7.59
CA SER A 106 4.14 -9.01 -7.62
C SER A 106 4.67 -8.66 -6.22
N ARG A 107 3.81 -8.42 -5.22
CA ARG A 107 4.21 -8.19 -3.83
C ARG A 107 5.05 -9.36 -3.28
N GLU A 108 4.59 -10.59 -3.50
CA GLU A 108 5.28 -11.81 -3.08
C GLU A 108 6.60 -11.99 -3.86
N VAL A 109 6.54 -11.81 -5.19
CA VAL A 109 7.73 -11.96 -6.06
C VAL A 109 8.80 -10.91 -5.74
N ILE A 110 8.41 -9.68 -5.39
CA ILE A 110 9.32 -8.63 -4.92
C ILE A 110 10.01 -9.09 -3.63
N ALA A 111 9.24 -9.58 -2.66
CA ALA A 111 9.79 -10.07 -1.40
C ALA A 111 10.79 -11.22 -1.64
N ASP A 112 10.39 -12.22 -2.43
CA ASP A 112 11.22 -13.39 -2.76
C ASP A 112 12.51 -12.98 -3.52
N SER A 113 12.40 -12.09 -4.51
CA SER A 113 13.56 -11.70 -5.31
C SER A 113 14.58 -10.89 -4.52
N ILE A 114 14.14 -9.99 -3.65
CA ILE A 114 15.02 -9.24 -2.75
C ILE A 114 15.69 -10.18 -1.75
N GLU A 115 14.94 -11.14 -1.20
CA GLU A 115 15.47 -12.16 -0.30
C GLU A 115 16.58 -12.96 -0.97
N LEU A 116 16.36 -13.45 -2.21
CA LEU A 116 17.35 -14.23 -2.95
C LEU A 116 18.64 -13.44 -3.21
N MET A 117 18.51 -12.17 -3.62
CA MET A 117 19.65 -11.29 -3.84
C MET A 117 20.44 -11.04 -2.56
N ALA A 118 19.75 -10.69 -1.47
CA ALA A 118 20.38 -10.38 -0.20
C ALA A 118 21.08 -11.60 0.44
N ARG A 119 20.46 -12.79 0.35
CA ARG A 119 21.05 -14.04 0.82
C ARG A 119 22.21 -14.49 -0.06
N GLY A 120 22.08 -14.34 -1.38
CA GLY A 120 23.11 -14.74 -2.34
C GLY A 120 24.39 -13.91 -2.23
N TYR A 121 24.26 -12.60 -2.15
CA TYR A 121 25.40 -11.65 -2.09
C TYR A 121 25.82 -11.25 -0.68
N GLN A 122 25.10 -11.72 0.35
CA GLN A 122 25.43 -11.50 1.76
C GLN A 122 25.61 -10.01 2.11
N PHE A 123 24.70 -9.14 1.66
CA PHE A 123 24.72 -7.72 2.02
C PHE A 123 24.63 -7.53 3.53
N ASP A 124 25.43 -6.58 4.07
CA ASP A 124 25.47 -6.25 5.49
C ASP A 124 24.24 -5.44 5.92
N ALA A 125 23.73 -4.59 5.03
CA ALA A 125 22.50 -3.83 5.20
C ALA A 125 21.81 -3.60 3.86
N ILE A 126 20.54 -3.13 3.87
CA ILE A 126 19.73 -2.93 2.67
C ILE A 126 19.03 -1.57 2.72
N VAL A 127 19.03 -0.85 1.60
CA VAL A 127 18.08 0.23 1.31
C VAL A 127 17.13 -0.26 0.23
N ALA A 128 15.81 -0.24 0.51
CA ALA A 128 14.80 -0.60 -0.47
C ALA A 128 14.11 0.66 -1.02
N LEU A 129 14.22 0.88 -2.34
CA LEU A 129 13.57 1.98 -3.07
C LEU A 129 12.28 1.47 -3.71
N CYS A 130 11.16 2.08 -3.36
CA CYS A 130 9.83 1.68 -3.80
C CYS A 130 8.91 2.90 -3.94
N ALA A 131 7.87 2.81 -4.79
CA ALA A 131 6.98 3.96 -5.01
C ALA A 131 5.54 3.60 -5.43
N CYS A 132 5.22 2.34 -5.70
CA CYS A 132 3.89 1.93 -6.13
C CYS A 132 3.22 1.01 -5.10
N ASP A 133 1.93 0.83 -5.25
CA ASP A 133 1.01 0.16 -4.32
C ASP A 133 1.53 -1.17 -3.76
N LYS A 134 2.16 -1.99 -4.59
CA LYS A 134 2.63 -3.34 -4.20
C LYS A 134 4.15 -3.41 -4.01
N THR A 135 4.89 -2.45 -4.60
CA THR A 135 6.35 -2.40 -4.40
C THR A 135 6.71 -2.01 -2.97
N ILE A 136 5.92 -1.12 -2.35
CA ILE A 136 6.13 -0.67 -0.97
C ILE A 136 5.98 -1.84 0.02
N PRO A 137 4.82 -2.53 0.11
CA PRO A 137 4.67 -3.66 1.02
C PRO A 137 5.57 -4.85 0.66
N GLY A 138 5.81 -5.13 -0.63
CA GLY A 138 6.71 -6.22 -1.05
C GLY A 138 8.16 -5.99 -0.58
N CYS A 139 8.67 -4.76 -0.69
CA CYS A 139 9.97 -4.39 -0.12
C CYS A 139 10.00 -4.55 1.40
N ALA A 140 8.96 -4.05 2.10
CA ALA A 140 8.90 -4.15 3.57
C ALA A 140 8.85 -5.61 4.05
N MET A 141 8.09 -6.49 3.37
CA MET A 141 8.06 -7.93 3.65
C MET A 141 9.44 -8.57 3.47
N ALA A 142 10.16 -8.23 2.39
CA ALA A 142 11.54 -8.70 2.19
C ALA A 142 12.48 -8.28 3.34
N LEU A 143 12.42 -7.00 3.75
CA LEU A 143 13.24 -6.49 4.84
C LEU A 143 12.92 -7.20 6.16
N ALA A 144 11.63 -7.40 6.47
CA ALA A 144 11.17 -8.12 7.66
C ALA A 144 11.66 -9.58 7.68
N ARG A 145 11.49 -10.30 6.56
CA ARG A 145 11.90 -11.72 6.40
C ARG A 145 13.41 -11.90 6.50
N LEU A 146 14.18 -10.97 5.95
CA LEU A 146 15.65 -11.01 6.00
C LEU A 146 16.22 -10.68 7.38
N ASP A 147 15.57 -9.81 8.09
CA ASP A 147 15.97 -9.29 9.39
C ASP A 147 17.43 -8.82 9.44
N VAL A 148 17.84 -8.08 8.42
CA VAL A 148 19.14 -7.38 8.39
C VAL A 148 18.90 -5.87 8.56
N PRO A 149 19.89 -5.11 9.09
CA PRO A 149 19.78 -3.66 9.20
C PRO A 149 19.29 -3.04 7.90
N SER A 150 18.18 -2.29 7.92
CA SER A 150 17.51 -1.88 6.68
C SER A 150 16.76 -0.57 6.83
N VAL A 151 16.63 0.16 5.71
CA VAL A 151 15.81 1.37 5.59
C VAL A 151 14.96 1.29 4.34
N LEU A 152 13.69 1.67 4.44
CA LEU A 152 12.80 1.80 3.30
C LEU A 152 12.72 3.27 2.87
N LEU A 153 12.94 3.54 1.58
CA LEU A 153 12.80 4.85 0.96
C LEU A 153 11.64 4.83 -0.04
N TYR A 154 10.60 5.60 0.25
CA TYR A 154 9.52 5.86 -0.69
C TYR A 154 9.94 6.90 -1.73
N GLY A 155 9.68 6.62 -3.02
CA GLY A 155 10.03 7.50 -4.14
C GLY A 155 9.29 8.84 -4.16
N GLY A 156 8.12 8.91 -3.53
CA GLY A 156 7.31 10.13 -3.46
C GLY A 156 6.12 10.12 -4.40
N SER A 157 5.19 11.05 -4.16
CA SER A 157 3.99 11.25 -4.98
C SER A 157 4.26 12.17 -6.17
N ILE A 158 3.45 11.98 -7.22
CA ILE A 158 3.36 12.91 -8.35
C ILE A 158 2.68 14.22 -7.91
N ALA A 159 3.03 15.33 -8.55
CA ALA A 159 2.29 16.58 -8.41
C ALA A 159 0.88 16.44 -9.02
N PRO A 160 -0.13 17.19 -8.54
CA PRO A 160 -1.41 17.27 -9.22
C PRO A 160 -1.24 17.95 -10.59
N GLY A 161 -2.06 17.56 -11.57
CA GLY A 161 -2.24 18.31 -12.79
C GLY A 161 -3.16 19.51 -12.57
N HIS A 162 -3.29 20.35 -13.57
CA HIS A 162 -4.19 21.50 -13.51
C HIS A 162 -5.08 21.55 -14.75
N TRP A 163 -6.40 21.57 -14.54
CA TRP A 163 -7.39 21.59 -15.60
C TRP A 163 -8.60 22.44 -15.21
N HIS A 164 -9.02 23.33 -16.10
CA HIS A 164 -10.14 24.25 -15.90
C HIS A 164 -10.12 24.98 -14.54
N GLY A 165 -8.94 25.44 -14.09
CA GLY A 165 -8.78 26.21 -12.85
C GLY A 165 -8.83 25.41 -11.56
N ARG A 166 -8.74 24.08 -11.63
CA ARG A 166 -8.66 23.19 -10.46
C ARG A 166 -7.55 22.17 -10.57
N ASP A 167 -7.07 21.68 -9.43
CA ASP A 167 -6.14 20.57 -9.37
C ASP A 167 -6.84 19.23 -9.66
N VAL A 168 -6.21 18.44 -10.54
CA VAL A 168 -6.69 17.13 -10.97
C VAL A 168 -5.65 16.05 -10.72
N THR A 169 -6.12 14.81 -10.61
CA THR A 169 -5.30 13.62 -10.43
C THR A 169 -5.78 12.53 -11.38
N ILE A 170 -5.09 11.41 -11.42
CA ILE A 170 -5.54 10.25 -12.20
C ILE A 170 -6.97 9.78 -11.82
N LEU A 171 -7.43 10.02 -10.59
CA LEU A 171 -8.82 9.71 -10.19
C LEU A 171 -9.83 10.49 -11.04
N ASP A 172 -9.55 11.77 -11.32
CA ASP A 172 -10.41 12.61 -12.16
C ASP A 172 -10.56 12.02 -13.58
N VAL A 173 -9.52 11.35 -14.12
CA VAL A 173 -9.59 10.66 -15.42
C VAL A 173 -10.46 9.41 -15.32
N PHE A 174 -10.34 8.60 -14.27
CA PHE A 174 -11.19 7.43 -14.08
C PHE A 174 -12.67 7.80 -13.96
N GLU A 175 -13.00 8.85 -13.23
CA GLU A 175 -14.38 9.36 -13.12
C GLU A 175 -14.87 9.96 -14.44
N ALA A 176 -14.00 10.65 -15.18
CA ALA A 176 -14.29 11.21 -16.49
C ALA A 176 -14.65 10.14 -17.54
N ILE A 177 -14.06 8.94 -17.47
CA ILE A 177 -14.46 7.81 -18.32
C ILE A 177 -15.95 7.45 -18.10
N GLY A 178 -16.41 7.48 -16.85
CA GLY A 178 -17.84 7.26 -16.54
C GLY A 178 -18.73 8.36 -17.12
N ALA A 179 -18.38 9.63 -16.91
CA ALA A 179 -19.12 10.76 -17.45
C ALA A 179 -19.13 10.78 -18.99
N HIS A 180 -18.02 10.43 -19.63
CA HIS A 180 -17.96 10.26 -21.09
C HIS A 180 -18.89 9.14 -21.58
N ASN A 181 -18.90 7.97 -20.91
CA ASN A 181 -19.80 6.88 -21.25
C ASN A 181 -21.30 7.27 -21.09
N ALA A 182 -21.61 8.12 -20.12
CA ALA A 182 -22.96 8.66 -19.92
C ALA A 182 -23.35 9.75 -20.95
N GLY A 183 -22.37 10.27 -21.70
CA GLY A 183 -22.58 11.36 -22.68
C GLY A 183 -22.48 12.78 -22.08
N ASP A 184 -22.01 12.89 -20.84
CA ASP A 184 -21.87 14.15 -20.11
C ASP A 184 -20.50 14.83 -20.33
N MET A 185 -19.58 14.16 -21.05
CA MET A 185 -18.24 14.66 -21.40
C MET A 185 -17.90 14.30 -22.84
N SER A 186 -17.27 15.23 -23.57
CA SER A 186 -16.84 15.01 -24.95
C SER A 186 -15.49 14.27 -25.04
N ASP A 187 -15.18 13.73 -26.24
CA ASP A 187 -13.86 13.15 -26.55
C ASP A 187 -12.73 14.14 -26.36
N GLU A 188 -12.94 15.41 -26.75
CA GLU A 188 -11.97 16.48 -26.64
C GLU A 188 -11.66 16.82 -25.18
N GLU A 189 -12.67 16.94 -24.33
CA GLU A 189 -12.49 17.22 -22.89
C GLU A 189 -11.79 16.08 -22.17
N LEU A 190 -12.14 14.82 -22.48
CA LEU A 190 -11.46 13.66 -21.92
C LEU A 190 -9.98 13.63 -22.35
N HIS A 191 -9.69 13.92 -23.63
CA HIS A 191 -8.33 13.98 -24.15
C HIS A 191 -7.49 15.11 -23.53
N GLU A 192 -8.08 16.28 -23.29
CA GLU A 192 -7.42 17.37 -22.56
C GLU A 192 -7.07 16.96 -21.12
N LEU A 193 -8.02 16.34 -20.42
CA LEU A 193 -7.82 15.90 -19.03
C LEU A 193 -6.73 14.83 -18.93
N GLU A 194 -6.72 13.82 -19.82
CA GLU A 194 -5.69 12.78 -19.81
C GLU A 194 -4.29 13.36 -20.04
N GLY A 195 -4.17 14.43 -20.81
CA GLY A 195 -2.90 15.08 -21.11
C GLY A 195 -2.28 15.84 -19.93
N VAL A 196 -3.05 16.15 -18.89
CA VAL A 196 -2.60 16.98 -17.78
C VAL A 196 -2.69 16.30 -16.40
N ALA A 197 -3.46 15.22 -16.25
CA ALA A 197 -3.77 14.65 -14.93
C ALA A 197 -2.60 13.94 -14.24
N SER A 198 -1.55 13.59 -14.98
CA SER A 198 -0.36 12.91 -14.46
C SER A 198 0.92 13.59 -14.95
N PRO A 199 1.26 14.78 -14.44
CA PRO A 199 2.42 15.55 -14.92
C PRO A 199 3.71 15.04 -14.27
N GLY A 200 4.49 14.19 -14.97
CA GLY A 200 5.80 13.74 -14.52
C GLY A 200 5.82 12.37 -13.83
N ALA A 201 6.82 12.16 -12.98
CA ALA A 201 7.03 10.91 -12.25
C ALA A 201 6.51 10.97 -10.81
N GLY A 202 6.25 9.82 -10.23
CA GLY A 202 5.79 9.66 -8.86
C GLY A 202 4.55 8.79 -8.73
N ALA A 203 4.24 8.36 -7.51
CA ALA A 203 3.01 7.63 -7.21
C ALA A 203 1.79 8.56 -7.26
N CYS A 204 0.59 7.97 -7.41
CA CYS A 204 -0.66 8.74 -7.51
C CYS A 204 -0.82 9.78 -6.39
N GLY A 205 -1.30 11.00 -6.72
CA GLY A 205 -1.27 12.15 -5.82
C GLY A 205 -2.26 12.12 -4.64
N GLY A 206 -3.24 11.23 -4.61
CA GLY A 206 -4.19 11.13 -3.48
C GLY A 206 -3.71 10.17 -2.37
N GLN A 207 -4.47 10.11 -1.26
CA GLN A 207 -4.28 9.12 -0.18
C GLN A 207 -4.79 7.74 -0.64
N PHE A 208 -4.25 7.29 -1.76
CA PHE A 208 -4.46 5.99 -2.35
C PHE A 208 -3.48 5.00 -1.72
N THR A 209 -3.36 3.78 -2.26
CA THR A 209 -2.61 2.73 -1.56
C THR A 209 -1.12 3.07 -1.38
N ALA A 210 -0.45 3.64 -2.38
CA ALA A 210 0.97 3.98 -2.29
C ALA A 210 1.26 4.99 -1.16
N ASN A 211 0.55 6.13 -1.13
CA ASN A 211 0.71 7.13 -0.06
C ASN A 211 0.24 6.61 1.30
N THR A 212 -0.81 5.77 1.34
CA THR A 212 -1.24 5.09 2.57
C THR A 212 -0.12 4.25 3.17
N MET A 213 0.52 3.42 2.34
CA MET A 213 1.60 2.54 2.83
C MET A 213 2.86 3.32 3.17
N ALA A 214 3.17 4.40 2.44
CA ALA A 214 4.26 5.30 2.78
C ALA A 214 4.05 5.97 4.15
N CYS A 215 2.85 6.50 4.41
CA CYS A 215 2.47 7.05 5.73
C CYS A 215 2.55 5.98 6.83
N ALA A 216 2.02 4.78 6.56
CA ALA A 216 2.01 3.68 7.51
C ALA A 216 3.44 3.25 7.90
N PHE A 217 4.37 3.19 6.94
CA PHE A 217 5.74 2.75 7.20
C PHE A 217 6.62 3.83 7.84
N GLU A 218 6.28 5.10 7.66
CA GLU A 218 6.86 6.16 8.48
C GLU A 218 6.36 6.08 9.93
N ALA A 219 5.04 5.86 10.13
CA ALA A 219 4.45 5.66 11.46
C ALA A 219 4.93 4.36 12.14
N LEU A 220 5.24 3.32 11.36
CA LEU A 220 5.85 2.07 11.81
C LEU A 220 7.31 2.26 12.25
N GLY A 221 8.00 3.25 11.68
CA GLY A 221 9.40 3.56 11.96
C GLY A 221 10.43 2.90 11.03
N ILE A 222 10.03 2.16 9.97
CA ILE A 222 10.96 1.54 8.99
C ILE A 222 11.42 2.52 7.90
N SER A 223 10.72 3.65 7.77
CA SER A 223 11.10 4.83 6.98
C SER A 223 11.44 5.97 7.91
N ALA A 224 12.40 6.80 7.54
CA ALA A 224 12.81 7.94 8.37
C ALA A 224 11.70 9.02 8.45
N GLY A 225 11.52 9.62 9.62
CA GLY A 225 10.53 10.66 9.85
C GLY A 225 10.65 11.82 8.87
N GLY A 226 9.52 12.23 8.25
CA GLY A 226 9.41 13.29 7.25
C GLY A 226 9.82 12.89 5.84
N SER A 227 10.27 11.65 5.60
CA SER A 227 10.73 11.22 4.27
C SER A 227 9.61 10.75 3.33
N ALA A 228 8.48 10.27 3.88
CA ALA A 228 7.44 9.62 3.10
C ALA A 228 6.71 10.55 2.13
N MET A 229 6.41 11.78 2.53
CA MET A 229 5.58 12.68 1.69
C MET A 229 6.38 13.61 0.80
N VAL A 230 7.71 13.56 0.80
CA VAL A 230 8.54 14.38 -0.09
C VAL A 230 8.18 14.04 -1.55
N PRO A 231 7.73 15.02 -2.35
CA PRO A 231 7.31 14.78 -3.74
C PRO A 231 8.41 14.14 -4.58
N ALA A 232 8.03 13.30 -5.54
CA ALA A 232 8.97 12.53 -6.36
C ALA A 232 9.96 13.41 -7.15
N GLU A 233 9.49 14.53 -7.67
CA GLU A 233 10.27 15.51 -8.43
C GLU A 233 10.50 16.82 -7.63
N GLY A 234 10.35 16.75 -6.29
CA GLY A 234 10.64 17.88 -5.40
C GLY A 234 12.14 18.11 -5.23
N ASP A 235 12.55 19.37 -5.10
CA ASP A 235 13.96 19.78 -4.94
C ASP A 235 14.65 19.11 -3.73
N ASP A 236 13.89 18.77 -2.70
CA ASP A 236 14.40 18.11 -1.48
C ASP A 236 14.63 16.61 -1.67
N LYS A 237 14.03 15.96 -2.68
CA LYS A 237 14.04 14.50 -2.84
C LYS A 237 15.45 13.92 -2.99
N PRO A 238 16.35 14.49 -3.81
CA PRO A 238 17.74 14.05 -3.91
C PRO A 238 18.47 14.08 -2.57
N THR A 239 18.32 15.18 -1.83
CA THR A 239 18.96 15.37 -0.52
C THR A 239 18.45 14.36 0.52
N VAL A 240 17.15 14.06 0.50
CA VAL A 240 16.58 13.02 1.37
C VAL A 240 17.16 11.66 1.01
N ALA A 241 17.30 11.33 -0.26
CA ALA A 241 17.86 10.06 -0.71
C ALA A 241 19.34 9.90 -0.28
N GLU A 242 20.15 10.94 -0.36
CA GLU A 242 21.54 10.94 0.15
C GLU A 242 21.57 10.69 1.66
N LYS A 243 20.74 11.39 2.44
CA LYS A 243 20.62 11.17 3.88
C LYS A 243 20.18 9.76 4.25
N ILE A 244 19.31 9.13 3.46
CA ILE A 244 18.93 7.71 3.67
C ILE A 244 20.14 6.80 3.40
N GLY A 245 20.96 7.11 2.40
CA GLY A 245 22.20 6.40 2.15
C GLY A 245 23.21 6.52 3.30
N GLU A 246 23.30 7.67 3.96
CA GLU A 246 24.08 7.86 5.17
C GLU A 246 23.47 7.13 6.38
N LEU A 247 22.13 7.22 6.52
CA LEU A 247 21.39 6.62 7.64
C LEU A 247 21.56 5.10 7.71
N VAL A 248 21.54 4.39 6.57
CA VAL A 248 21.68 2.92 6.58
C VAL A 248 23.00 2.44 7.19
N ILE A 249 24.06 3.26 7.12
CA ILE A 249 25.34 2.95 7.77
C ILE A 249 25.23 3.07 9.31
N ASN A 250 24.49 4.04 9.82
CA ASN A 250 24.20 4.15 11.25
C ASN A 250 23.31 2.99 11.73
N VAL A 251 22.28 2.65 10.94
CA VAL A 251 21.39 1.51 11.19
C VAL A 251 22.19 0.19 11.27
N LEU A 252 23.19 0.02 10.37
CA LEU A 252 24.12 -1.11 10.42
C LEU A 252 25.00 -1.07 11.67
N ALA A 253 25.58 0.08 12.01
CA ALA A 253 26.49 0.23 13.16
C ALA A 253 25.79 -0.07 14.50
N GLU A 254 24.49 0.28 14.61
CA GLU A 254 23.67 0.05 15.81
C GLU A 254 22.90 -1.28 15.79
N ASP A 255 23.08 -2.09 14.73
CA ASP A 255 22.35 -3.34 14.49
C ASP A 255 20.82 -3.16 14.65
N LEU A 256 20.28 -2.07 14.09
CA LEU A 256 18.84 -1.80 14.07
C LEU A 256 18.18 -2.62 12.97
N ARG A 257 17.62 -3.77 13.36
CA ARG A 257 16.96 -4.71 12.47
C ARG A 257 15.46 -4.49 12.40
N PRO A 258 14.80 -4.89 11.31
CA PRO A 258 13.35 -4.84 11.20
C PRO A 258 12.60 -5.45 12.40
N SER A 259 13.06 -6.59 12.93
CA SER A 259 12.44 -7.23 14.12
C SER A 259 12.48 -6.40 15.41
N ARG A 260 13.38 -5.42 15.51
CA ARG A 260 13.45 -4.47 16.63
C ARG A 260 12.52 -3.27 16.45
N ILE A 261 12.20 -2.94 15.21
CA ILE A 261 11.39 -1.77 14.82
C ILE A 261 9.94 -2.17 14.60
N ILE A 262 9.71 -3.28 13.86
CA ILE A 262 8.37 -3.79 13.57
C ILE A 262 7.93 -4.66 14.74
N THR A 263 7.19 -4.04 15.64
CA THR A 263 6.62 -4.65 16.85
C THR A 263 5.10 -4.55 16.80
N ARG A 264 4.42 -5.17 17.74
CA ARG A 264 2.96 -5.01 17.88
C ARG A 264 2.59 -3.52 18.02
N ASP A 265 3.29 -2.77 18.86
CA ASP A 265 3.01 -1.35 19.11
C ASP A 265 3.23 -0.49 17.86
N SER A 266 4.31 -0.74 17.10
CA SER A 266 4.58 0.00 15.87
C SER A 266 3.58 -0.34 14.75
N LEU A 267 3.08 -1.59 14.68
CA LEU A 267 2.00 -1.97 13.77
C LEU A 267 0.69 -1.27 14.15
N GLU A 268 0.37 -1.13 15.44
CA GLU A 268 -0.79 -0.35 15.90
C GLU A 268 -0.65 1.14 15.56
N ASN A 269 0.55 1.72 15.66
CA ASN A 269 0.83 3.08 15.19
C ASN A 269 0.58 3.23 13.67
N ALA A 270 1.01 2.25 12.88
CA ALA A 270 0.76 2.24 11.44
C ALA A 270 -0.74 2.18 11.12
N ILE A 271 -1.50 1.31 11.80
CA ILE A 271 -2.96 1.22 11.66
C ILE A 271 -3.63 2.55 12.05
N ALA A 272 -3.25 3.14 13.17
CA ALA A 272 -3.78 4.43 13.62
C ALA A 272 -3.50 5.54 12.59
N CYS A 273 -2.30 5.55 11.98
CA CYS A 273 -1.95 6.49 10.91
C CYS A 273 -2.82 6.30 9.67
N VAL A 274 -3.05 5.05 9.24
CA VAL A 274 -3.96 4.72 8.12
C VAL A 274 -5.38 5.22 8.41
N CYS A 275 -5.89 4.97 9.61
CA CYS A 275 -7.22 5.40 10.04
C CYS A 275 -7.34 6.93 10.10
N ALA A 276 -6.35 7.61 10.67
CA ALA A 276 -6.31 9.05 10.84
C ALA A 276 -6.16 9.82 9.51
N SER A 277 -5.56 9.19 8.50
CA SER A 277 -5.33 9.78 7.18
C SER A 277 -6.41 9.44 6.14
N GLY A 278 -7.41 8.62 6.48
CA GLY A 278 -8.39 8.14 5.51
C GLY A 278 -7.78 7.25 4.43
N GLY A 279 -6.84 6.39 4.83
CA GLY A 279 -6.07 5.56 3.92
C GLY A 279 -6.87 4.47 3.20
N SER A 280 -6.19 3.73 2.36
CA SER A 280 -6.73 2.64 1.53
C SER A 280 -7.07 1.40 2.37
N THR A 281 -8.14 0.69 1.97
CA THR A 281 -8.48 -0.65 2.48
C THR A 281 -7.36 -1.66 2.29
N ASN A 282 -6.51 -1.49 1.28
CA ASN A 282 -5.32 -2.31 1.05
C ASN A 282 -4.33 -2.27 2.23
N GLY A 283 -4.34 -1.20 3.04
CA GLY A 283 -3.53 -1.11 4.26
C GLY A 283 -3.79 -2.26 5.22
N VAL A 284 -5.05 -2.73 5.32
CA VAL A 284 -5.41 -3.90 6.14
C VAL A 284 -4.66 -5.15 5.65
N LEU A 285 -4.78 -5.44 4.36
CA LEU A 285 -4.15 -6.60 3.73
C LEU A 285 -2.62 -6.59 3.89
N HIS A 286 -2.00 -5.42 3.65
CA HIS A 286 -0.54 -5.31 3.62
C HIS A 286 0.10 -5.29 5.00
N LEU A 287 -0.53 -4.69 6.01
CA LEU A 287 -0.02 -4.71 7.37
C LEU A 287 -0.17 -6.10 8.02
N ILE A 288 -1.26 -6.85 7.72
CA ILE A 288 -1.39 -8.25 8.15
C ILE A 288 -0.30 -9.10 7.49
N ALA A 289 -0.04 -8.92 6.19
CA ALA A 289 1.03 -9.63 5.48
C ALA A 289 2.42 -9.33 6.07
N LEU A 290 2.69 -8.07 6.41
CA LEU A 290 3.96 -7.69 7.05
C LEU A 290 4.11 -8.31 8.46
N ALA A 291 3.04 -8.30 9.25
CA ALA A 291 3.03 -8.92 10.58
C ALA A 291 3.30 -10.43 10.51
N HIS A 292 2.74 -11.09 9.48
CA HIS A 292 2.96 -12.51 9.19
C HIS A 292 4.44 -12.85 9.00
N GLU A 293 5.22 -12.02 8.28
CA GLU A 293 6.66 -12.23 8.05
C GLU A 293 7.50 -12.31 9.34
N LEU A 294 7.02 -11.68 10.41
CA LEU A 294 7.68 -11.66 11.73
C LEU A 294 6.98 -12.54 12.78
N GLY A 295 5.94 -13.28 12.39
CA GLY A 295 5.15 -14.09 13.31
C GLY A 295 4.40 -13.28 14.37
N ILE A 296 4.08 -12.00 14.07
CA ILE A 296 3.30 -11.14 14.96
C ILE A 296 1.81 -11.36 14.65
N GLU A 297 1.05 -11.72 15.67
CA GLU A 297 -0.41 -11.84 15.53
C GLU A 297 -1.03 -10.47 15.25
N LEU A 298 -1.68 -10.34 14.10
CA LEU A 298 -2.43 -9.15 13.69
C LEU A 298 -3.65 -9.59 12.89
N THR A 299 -4.83 -9.13 13.30
CA THR A 299 -6.10 -9.56 12.73
C THR A 299 -6.95 -8.37 12.27
N MET A 300 -8.00 -8.61 11.49
CA MET A 300 -8.95 -7.56 11.11
C MET A 300 -9.60 -6.90 12.33
N ASP A 301 -9.79 -7.62 13.45
CA ASP A 301 -10.39 -7.06 14.66
C ASP A 301 -9.51 -5.98 15.31
N ASP A 302 -8.20 -6.03 15.11
CA ASP A 302 -7.29 -4.98 15.55
C ASP A 302 -7.54 -3.68 14.77
N PHE A 303 -7.75 -3.78 13.47
CA PHE A 303 -8.10 -2.62 12.64
C PHE A 303 -9.44 -2.01 13.07
N GLU A 304 -10.44 -2.84 13.33
CA GLU A 304 -11.73 -2.34 13.83
C GLU A 304 -11.59 -1.64 15.18
N ARG A 305 -10.89 -2.26 16.12
CA ARG A 305 -10.64 -1.70 17.47
C ARG A 305 -9.93 -0.35 17.38
N ILE A 306 -8.85 -0.28 16.61
CA ILE A 306 -8.04 0.95 16.49
C ILE A 306 -8.82 2.01 15.73
N SER A 307 -9.49 1.67 14.63
CA SER A 307 -10.25 2.62 13.81
C SER A 307 -11.38 3.29 14.60
N ARG A 308 -12.10 2.56 15.46
CA ARG A 308 -13.15 3.13 16.32
C ARG A 308 -12.66 4.24 17.26
N HIS A 309 -11.39 4.17 17.67
CA HIS A 309 -10.81 5.08 18.65
C HIS A 309 -9.85 6.11 18.03
N THR A 310 -9.62 6.04 16.73
CA THR A 310 -8.71 6.95 16.02
C THR A 310 -9.51 7.90 15.14
N PRO A 311 -9.66 9.17 15.49
CA PRO A 311 -10.38 10.14 14.66
C PRO A 311 -9.72 10.35 13.29
N LEU A 312 -10.53 10.67 12.28
CA LEU A 312 -10.03 11.08 10.97
C LEU A 312 -9.58 12.54 11.03
N TYR A 313 -8.28 12.76 10.83
CA TYR A 313 -7.68 14.11 10.91
C TYR A 313 -7.32 14.70 9.56
N ALA A 314 -6.86 13.90 8.59
CA ALA A 314 -6.36 14.40 7.31
C ALA A 314 -7.46 14.48 6.25
N ASP A 315 -7.57 15.65 5.63
CA ASP A 315 -8.59 16.00 4.61
C ASP A 315 -8.07 15.70 3.21
N LEU A 316 -7.74 14.43 2.95
CA LEU A 316 -7.06 13.97 1.74
C LEU A 316 -8.00 13.30 0.74
N LYS A 317 -7.80 13.54 -0.58
CA LYS A 317 -8.49 12.78 -1.64
C LYS A 317 -8.24 11.27 -1.48
N PRO A 318 -9.25 10.40 -1.77
CA PRO A 318 -10.50 10.69 -2.47
C PRO A 318 -11.62 11.20 -1.58
N GLY A 319 -11.55 11.04 -0.26
CA GLY A 319 -12.60 11.42 0.68
C GLY A 319 -12.57 12.91 1.09
N GLY A 320 -11.50 13.61 0.81
CA GLY A 320 -11.26 14.99 1.19
C GLY A 320 -10.81 15.88 0.02
N ARG A 321 -10.27 17.04 0.35
CA ARG A 321 -9.98 18.13 -0.61
C ARG A 321 -8.55 18.09 -1.16
N PHE A 322 -7.57 17.69 -0.35
CA PHE A 322 -6.14 17.89 -0.58
C PHE A 322 -5.46 16.66 -1.15
N VAL A 323 -4.28 16.85 -1.74
CA VAL A 323 -3.43 15.80 -2.30
C VAL A 323 -2.19 15.56 -1.43
N ALA A 324 -1.37 14.56 -1.77
CA ALA A 324 -0.19 14.18 -0.99
C ALA A 324 0.87 15.30 -0.91
N THR A 325 1.02 16.10 -1.96
CA THR A 325 1.94 17.25 -1.95
C THR A 325 1.48 18.35 -0.99
N ASP A 326 0.16 18.51 -0.78
CA ASP A 326 -0.37 19.42 0.23
C ASP A 326 -0.07 18.91 1.65
N LEU A 327 -0.14 17.58 1.86
CA LEU A 327 0.26 16.99 3.13
C LEU A 327 1.74 17.24 3.42
N TYR A 328 2.62 17.12 2.40
CA TYR A 328 4.03 17.49 2.56
C TYR A 328 4.19 18.96 2.95
N ALA A 329 3.52 19.87 2.24
CA ALA A 329 3.57 21.30 2.53
C ALA A 329 3.03 21.65 3.93
N ALA A 330 2.08 20.87 4.45
CA ALA A 330 1.54 21.01 5.81
C ALA A 330 2.51 20.56 6.93
N GLY A 331 3.57 19.80 6.57
CA GLY A 331 4.57 19.24 7.49
C GLY A 331 4.62 17.71 7.49
N GLY A 332 3.93 17.04 6.59
CA GLY A 332 4.02 15.61 6.33
C GLY A 332 3.37 14.71 7.38
N VAL A 333 3.74 13.44 7.33
CA VAL A 333 3.29 12.41 8.29
C VAL A 333 3.57 12.77 9.75
N PRO A 334 4.72 13.41 10.10
CA PRO A 334 4.99 13.80 11.48
C PRO A 334 3.87 14.67 12.11
N VAL A 335 3.16 15.47 11.32
CA VAL A 335 2.02 16.27 11.83
C VAL A 335 0.84 15.36 12.19
N ILE A 336 0.57 14.31 11.44
CA ILE A 336 -0.46 13.29 11.79
C ILE A 336 -0.04 12.57 13.07
N LEU A 337 1.21 12.13 13.18
CA LEU A 337 1.75 11.48 14.39
C LEU A 337 1.66 12.39 15.62
N LYS A 338 1.90 13.68 15.45
CA LYS A 338 1.72 14.68 16.52
C LYS A 338 0.27 14.77 17.01
N ARG A 339 -0.72 14.63 16.09
CA ARG A 339 -2.15 14.55 16.48
C ARG A 339 -2.43 13.26 17.25
N LEU A 340 -1.94 12.11 16.75
CA LEU A 340 -2.11 10.82 17.43
C LEU A 340 -1.46 10.82 18.82
N ALA A 341 -0.27 11.38 18.97
CA ALA A 341 0.40 11.52 20.27
C ALA A 341 -0.41 12.41 21.23
N LYS A 342 -0.88 13.58 20.76
CA LYS A 342 -1.70 14.49 21.57
C LYS A 342 -3.03 13.85 21.99
N ALA A 343 -3.60 12.98 21.16
CA ALA A 343 -4.82 12.23 21.45
C ALA A 343 -4.59 11.01 22.37
N GLY A 344 -3.34 10.68 22.70
CA GLY A 344 -3.00 9.51 23.53
C GLY A 344 -3.16 8.17 22.81
N ILE A 345 -3.10 8.17 21.46
CA ILE A 345 -3.28 6.99 20.62
C ILE A 345 -1.93 6.37 20.21
N LEU A 346 -0.88 7.21 20.07
CA LEU A 346 0.44 6.79 19.61
C LEU A 346 1.19 6.02 20.71
N HIS A 347 1.72 4.84 20.38
CA HIS A 347 2.71 4.14 21.20
C HIS A 347 4.07 4.81 21.03
N GLY A 348 4.31 5.87 21.81
CA GLY A 348 5.41 6.81 21.63
C GLY A 348 6.82 6.24 21.84
N GLU A 349 6.95 5.11 22.56
CA GLU A 349 8.23 4.46 22.86
C GLU A 349 8.75 3.56 21.73
N ALA A 350 7.96 3.30 20.68
CA ALA A 350 8.38 2.50 19.54
C ALA A 350 9.60 3.13 18.84
N ILE A 351 10.64 2.34 18.60
CA ILE A 351 11.91 2.80 18.01
C ILE A 351 11.79 2.86 16.49
N THR A 352 12.43 3.85 15.88
CA THR A 352 12.50 4.02 14.43
C THR A 352 13.91 3.74 13.90
N VAL A 353 14.04 3.67 12.56
CA VAL A 353 15.36 3.54 11.88
C VAL A 353 16.34 4.67 12.20
N THR A 354 15.85 5.80 12.72
CA THR A 354 16.74 6.91 13.13
C THR A 354 17.38 6.71 14.50
N GLY A 355 17.06 5.61 15.20
CA GLY A 355 17.49 5.37 16.58
C GLY A 355 16.72 6.19 17.63
N ARG A 356 15.77 7.02 17.19
CA ARG A 356 14.87 7.79 18.06
C ARG A 356 13.55 7.04 18.24
N THR A 357 12.79 7.43 19.25
CA THR A 357 11.41 6.94 19.39
C THR A 357 10.48 7.71 18.45
N ILE A 358 9.37 7.06 18.05
CA ILE A 358 8.34 7.70 17.22
C ILE A 358 7.70 8.90 17.94
N GLY A 359 7.62 8.85 19.27
CA GLY A 359 7.15 9.97 20.09
C GLY A 359 8.06 11.21 20.02
N GLU A 360 9.38 11.01 20.02
CA GLU A 360 10.36 12.09 19.83
C GLU A 360 10.29 12.68 18.41
N GLU A 361 10.06 11.86 17.38
CA GLU A 361 9.87 12.33 16.00
C GLU A 361 8.56 13.13 15.87
N ALA A 362 7.46 12.63 16.44
CA ALA A 362 6.18 13.34 16.48
C ALA A 362 6.27 14.69 17.22
N ALA A 363 7.00 14.74 18.34
CA ALA A 363 7.21 15.97 19.10
C ALA A 363 8.04 17.02 18.32
N ALA A 364 8.99 16.56 17.49
CA ALA A 364 9.84 17.42 16.66
C ALA A 364 9.13 17.93 15.38
N ALA A 365 7.91 17.45 15.09
CA ALA A 365 7.17 17.80 13.89
C ALA A 365 6.94 19.31 13.77
N THR A 366 7.31 19.88 12.62
CA THR A 366 7.06 21.26 12.25
C THR A 366 5.80 21.34 11.41
N GLU A 367 4.83 22.09 11.88
CA GLU A 367 3.55 22.31 11.19
C GLU A 367 3.58 23.66 10.47
N ALA A 368 3.16 23.68 9.20
CA ALA A 368 3.06 24.91 8.43
C ALA A 368 1.96 25.82 9.01
N PRO A 369 2.24 27.13 9.24
CA PRO A 369 1.26 28.05 9.77
C PRO A 369 0.01 28.14 8.88
N GLY A 370 -1.18 27.98 9.49
CA GLY A 370 -2.46 28.11 8.79
C GLY A 370 -2.84 26.95 7.86
N GLN A 371 -2.11 25.84 7.90
CA GLN A 371 -2.47 24.64 7.13
C GLN A 371 -3.86 24.10 7.55
N GLU A 372 -4.61 23.55 6.61
CA GLU A 372 -5.94 22.97 6.82
C GLU A 372 -6.00 21.47 6.48
N VAL A 373 -4.90 20.90 6.00
CA VAL A 373 -4.81 19.52 5.53
C VAL A 373 -4.99 18.53 6.67
N VAL A 374 -4.34 18.78 7.82
CA VAL A 374 -4.43 17.95 9.03
C VAL A 374 -5.12 18.73 10.13
N ARG A 375 -6.35 18.33 10.44
CA ARG A 375 -7.20 18.98 11.46
C ARG A 375 -6.59 18.87 12.86
N GLN A 376 -7.02 19.79 13.74
CA GLN A 376 -6.64 19.74 15.15
C GLN A 376 -7.40 18.63 15.89
N VAL A 377 -6.83 18.16 17.01
CA VAL A 377 -7.43 17.07 17.83
C VAL A 377 -8.83 17.43 18.31
N GLU A 378 -9.07 18.71 18.58
CA GLU A 378 -10.34 19.23 19.07
C GLU A 378 -11.42 19.36 17.98
N ASN A 379 -11.01 19.26 16.69
CA ASN A 379 -11.92 19.41 15.55
C ASN A 379 -11.57 18.44 14.41
N PRO A 380 -11.66 17.12 14.64
CA PRO A 380 -11.41 16.12 13.60
C PRO A 380 -12.49 16.19 12.52
N LEU A 381 -12.20 15.59 11.34
CA LEU A 381 -13.19 15.45 10.26
C LEU A 381 -14.31 14.48 10.63
N LYS A 382 -13.93 13.35 11.26
CA LYS A 382 -14.85 12.35 11.82
C LYS A 382 -14.31 11.87 13.17
N ALA A 383 -15.21 11.49 14.07
CA ALA A 383 -14.86 11.02 15.40
C ALA A 383 -14.22 9.61 15.41
N GLU A 384 -14.43 8.83 14.35
CA GLU A 384 -13.84 7.52 14.13
C GLU A 384 -13.02 7.51 12.82
N GLY A 385 -12.19 6.50 12.64
CA GLY A 385 -11.23 6.40 11.54
C GLY A 385 -11.85 6.16 10.17
N GLY A 386 -11.02 6.24 9.15
CA GLY A 386 -11.43 6.14 7.75
C GLY A 386 -11.77 4.73 7.27
N LEU A 387 -11.64 3.70 8.11
CA LEU A 387 -11.89 2.28 7.77
C LEU A 387 -12.88 1.64 8.75
N ALA A 388 -13.67 0.67 8.26
CA ALA A 388 -14.49 -0.19 9.09
C ALA A 388 -14.38 -1.65 8.63
N ILE A 389 -14.40 -2.58 9.59
CA ILE A 389 -14.47 -4.02 9.34
C ILE A 389 -15.92 -4.46 9.54
N LEU A 390 -16.50 -5.13 8.54
CA LEU A 390 -17.84 -5.67 8.62
C LEU A 390 -17.78 -7.19 8.71
N ARG A 391 -18.69 -7.76 9.53
CA ARG A 391 -18.87 -9.21 9.69
C ARG A 391 -20.34 -9.57 9.51
N GLY A 392 -20.64 -10.83 9.35
CA GLY A 392 -22.00 -11.34 9.22
C GLY A 392 -22.03 -12.64 8.45
N ASN A 393 -23.23 -13.09 8.10
CA ASN A 393 -23.41 -14.35 7.39
C ASN A 393 -22.85 -14.34 5.95
N LEU A 394 -22.53 -13.15 5.37
CA LEU A 394 -21.79 -13.02 4.11
C LEU A 394 -20.28 -12.93 4.27
N ALA A 395 -19.80 -12.45 5.42
CA ALA A 395 -18.37 -12.25 5.67
C ALA A 395 -17.96 -12.73 7.07
N PRO A 396 -18.03 -14.05 7.35
CA PRO A 396 -17.74 -14.57 8.69
C PRO A 396 -16.28 -14.35 9.13
N GLU A 397 -15.32 -14.34 8.19
CA GLU A 397 -13.91 -13.98 8.47
C GLU A 397 -13.66 -12.48 8.42
N GLY A 398 -14.59 -11.69 7.89
CA GLY A 398 -14.52 -10.24 7.79
C GLY A 398 -14.52 -9.72 6.36
N SER A 399 -14.71 -8.42 6.25
CA SER A 399 -14.62 -7.62 5.05
C SER A 399 -14.23 -6.20 5.44
N VAL A 400 -13.80 -5.38 4.49
CA VAL A 400 -13.34 -4.02 4.78
C VAL A 400 -14.04 -3.01 3.90
N VAL A 401 -14.36 -1.84 4.48
CA VAL A 401 -14.93 -0.70 3.78
C VAL A 401 -14.21 0.59 4.16
N LYS A 402 -14.00 1.47 3.19
CA LYS A 402 -13.51 2.83 3.42
C LYS A 402 -14.68 3.76 3.73
N VAL A 403 -14.69 4.33 4.93
CA VAL A 403 -15.75 5.23 5.41
C VAL A 403 -15.35 6.70 5.41
N ALA A 404 -14.10 7.01 5.09
CA ALA A 404 -13.58 8.37 5.05
C ALA A 404 -14.35 9.29 4.08
N GLY A 405 -14.74 8.77 2.91
CA GLY A 405 -15.35 9.52 1.82
C GLY A 405 -16.84 9.27 1.61
N THR A 406 -17.57 8.69 2.57
CA THR A 406 -19.01 8.49 2.47
C THR A 406 -19.73 8.90 3.74
N GLU A 407 -20.91 9.51 3.59
CA GLU A 407 -21.83 9.79 4.69
C GLU A 407 -22.90 8.69 4.80
N ARG A 408 -23.04 7.85 3.79
CA ARG A 408 -24.00 6.75 3.78
C ARG A 408 -23.51 5.63 4.71
N ARG A 409 -24.32 5.30 5.71
CA ARG A 409 -23.98 4.34 6.77
C ARG A 409 -24.69 3.00 6.62
N GLN A 410 -25.77 2.95 5.84
CA GLN A 410 -26.57 1.74 5.65
C GLN A 410 -27.17 1.69 4.25
N GLN A 411 -27.29 0.48 3.71
CA GLN A 411 -28.09 0.18 2.52
C GLN A 411 -28.61 -1.25 2.57
N THR A 412 -29.87 -1.41 2.22
CA THR A 412 -30.49 -2.70 1.91
C THR A 412 -31.01 -2.65 0.49
N GLY A 413 -30.77 -3.69 -0.30
CA GLY A 413 -31.20 -3.73 -1.69
C GLY A 413 -31.01 -5.10 -2.34
N PRO A 414 -31.52 -5.26 -3.58
CA PRO A 414 -31.38 -6.47 -4.35
C PRO A 414 -29.93 -6.64 -4.87
N ALA A 415 -29.46 -7.88 -4.85
CA ALA A 415 -28.17 -8.25 -5.41
C ALA A 415 -28.21 -8.22 -6.95
N ARG A 416 -27.20 -7.62 -7.57
CA ARG A 416 -26.87 -7.73 -9.00
C ARG A 416 -25.54 -8.47 -9.11
N VAL A 417 -25.58 -9.73 -9.57
CA VAL A 417 -24.48 -10.68 -9.44
C VAL A 417 -23.68 -10.79 -10.74
N PHE A 418 -22.36 -10.66 -10.63
CA PHE A 418 -21.41 -10.76 -11.73
C PHE A 418 -20.24 -11.67 -11.36
N GLU A 419 -19.77 -12.46 -12.33
CA GLU A 419 -18.66 -13.41 -12.13
C GLU A 419 -17.28 -12.79 -12.45
N SER A 420 -17.24 -11.54 -12.93
CA SER A 420 -15.99 -10.81 -13.22
C SER A 420 -16.22 -9.30 -13.27
N GLU A 421 -15.12 -8.54 -13.11
CA GLU A 421 -15.10 -7.09 -13.28
C GLU A 421 -15.57 -6.69 -14.68
N GLU A 422 -15.14 -7.39 -15.74
CA GLU A 422 -15.47 -7.08 -17.13
C GLU A 422 -16.96 -7.25 -17.42
N GLU A 423 -17.60 -8.24 -16.81
CA GLU A 423 -19.04 -8.44 -16.94
C GLU A 423 -19.82 -7.30 -16.28
N CYS A 424 -19.43 -6.95 -15.06
CA CYS A 424 -20.02 -5.83 -14.34
C CYS A 424 -19.82 -4.50 -15.07
N PHE A 425 -18.59 -4.22 -15.55
CA PHE A 425 -18.31 -2.99 -16.29
C PHE A 425 -19.16 -2.84 -17.55
N ARG A 426 -19.41 -3.95 -18.27
CA ARG A 426 -20.33 -3.94 -19.41
C ARG A 426 -21.77 -3.63 -18.99
N ALA A 427 -22.23 -4.20 -17.87
CA ALA A 427 -23.57 -3.92 -17.33
C ALA A 427 -23.73 -2.45 -16.93
N VAL A 428 -22.70 -1.82 -16.36
CA VAL A 428 -22.68 -0.37 -16.08
C VAL A 428 -22.81 0.40 -17.39
N LYS A 429 -21.96 0.17 -18.37
CA LYS A 429 -22.02 0.83 -19.68
C LYS A 429 -23.35 0.67 -20.40
N ASP A 430 -23.99 -0.48 -20.24
CA ASP A 430 -25.32 -0.76 -20.81
C ASP A 430 -26.45 -0.16 -19.96
N GLN A 431 -26.16 0.60 -18.91
CA GLN A 431 -27.10 1.24 -17.98
C GLN A 431 -28.10 0.24 -17.35
N LYS A 432 -27.59 -0.95 -16.96
CA LYS A 432 -28.36 -2.03 -16.34
C LYS A 432 -28.34 -2.01 -14.81
N ILE A 433 -27.57 -1.11 -14.22
CA ILE A 433 -27.47 -0.93 -12.77
C ILE A 433 -28.46 0.19 -12.37
N GLU A 434 -29.30 -0.09 -11.38
CA GLU A 434 -30.33 0.84 -10.94
C GLU A 434 -30.04 1.40 -9.54
N PRO A 435 -30.53 2.61 -9.21
CA PRO A 435 -30.44 3.14 -7.86
C PRO A 435 -31.06 2.16 -6.84
N GLY A 436 -30.30 1.86 -5.77
CA GLY A 436 -30.70 0.89 -4.74
C GLY A 436 -30.09 -0.49 -4.89
N ASP A 437 -29.54 -0.82 -6.04
CA ASP A 437 -28.85 -2.10 -6.28
C ASP A 437 -27.64 -2.28 -5.35
N ILE A 438 -27.40 -3.54 -4.99
CA ILE A 438 -26.14 -3.97 -4.39
C ILE A 438 -25.42 -4.87 -5.40
N VAL A 439 -24.42 -4.29 -6.06
CA VAL A 439 -23.60 -5.01 -7.04
C VAL A 439 -22.70 -5.99 -6.32
N VAL A 440 -22.71 -7.26 -6.76
CA VAL A 440 -21.85 -8.32 -6.23
C VAL A 440 -20.92 -8.79 -7.35
N ILE A 441 -19.60 -8.66 -7.13
CA ILE A 441 -18.61 -9.25 -8.02
C ILE A 441 -17.86 -10.31 -7.23
N ARG A 442 -17.93 -11.56 -7.67
CA ARG A 442 -17.30 -12.70 -7.01
C ARG A 442 -16.29 -13.40 -7.91
N ASN A 443 -15.54 -14.36 -7.34
CA ASN A 443 -14.44 -15.06 -8.02
C ASN A 443 -13.27 -14.13 -8.41
N GLU A 444 -13.12 -13.02 -7.70
CA GLU A 444 -11.99 -12.08 -7.82
C GLU A 444 -11.12 -12.07 -6.53
N GLY A 445 -11.31 -13.05 -5.65
CA GLY A 445 -10.52 -13.25 -4.44
C GLY A 445 -9.12 -13.79 -4.69
N PRO A 446 -8.34 -14.04 -3.62
CA PRO A 446 -6.94 -14.48 -3.73
C PRO A 446 -6.72 -15.70 -4.62
N VAL A 447 -7.62 -16.70 -4.55
CA VAL A 447 -7.53 -17.95 -5.31
C VAL A 447 -8.37 -17.90 -6.59
N GLY A 448 -9.61 -17.45 -6.51
CA GLY A 448 -10.58 -17.45 -7.63
C GLY A 448 -10.17 -16.50 -8.75
N GLY A 449 -9.78 -15.28 -8.39
CA GLY A 449 -9.14 -14.32 -9.27
C GLY A 449 -7.68 -14.16 -8.87
N PRO A 450 -6.74 -15.07 -9.25
CA PRO A 450 -5.41 -15.05 -8.68
C PRO A 450 -4.80 -13.66 -8.75
N GLY A 451 -4.37 -13.15 -7.56
CA GLY A 451 -3.91 -11.77 -7.42
C GLY A 451 -4.99 -10.79 -6.95
N MET A 452 -6.22 -11.24 -6.66
CA MET A 452 -7.24 -10.44 -5.95
C MET A 452 -7.28 -8.99 -6.47
N ARG A 453 -7.59 -8.81 -7.76
CA ARG A 453 -7.45 -7.52 -8.47
C ARG A 453 -8.28 -6.39 -7.87
N GLU A 454 -7.81 -5.17 -8.04
CA GLU A 454 -8.54 -3.95 -7.70
C GLU A 454 -9.51 -3.57 -8.82
N MET A 455 -10.72 -3.15 -8.46
CA MET A 455 -11.80 -2.87 -9.40
C MET A 455 -12.20 -1.39 -9.42
N LEU A 456 -11.21 -0.49 -9.62
CA LEU A 456 -11.45 0.95 -9.71
C LEU A 456 -12.27 1.34 -10.95
N GLN A 457 -12.06 0.64 -12.08
CA GLN A 457 -12.76 0.99 -13.32
C GLN A 457 -14.27 0.90 -13.18
N VAL A 458 -14.78 -0.16 -12.57
CA VAL A 458 -16.22 -0.32 -12.30
C VAL A 458 -16.72 0.71 -11.30
N THR A 459 -16.02 0.89 -10.18
CA THR A 459 -16.46 1.84 -9.14
C THR A 459 -16.44 3.28 -9.63
N ALA A 460 -15.46 3.67 -10.41
CA ALA A 460 -15.40 5.00 -11.01
C ALA A 460 -16.47 5.22 -12.09
N ALA A 461 -16.79 4.19 -12.88
CA ALA A 461 -17.88 4.25 -13.86
C ALA A 461 -19.24 4.46 -13.16
N ILE A 462 -19.53 3.70 -12.09
CA ILE A 462 -20.75 3.88 -11.27
C ILE A 462 -20.83 5.31 -10.73
N VAL A 463 -19.72 5.87 -10.23
CA VAL A 463 -19.68 7.26 -9.75
C VAL A 463 -19.88 8.25 -10.90
N GLY A 464 -19.22 8.03 -12.04
CA GLY A 464 -19.34 8.87 -13.24
C GLY A 464 -20.74 8.90 -13.84
N GLU A 465 -21.50 7.81 -13.71
CA GLU A 465 -22.93 7.74 -14.10
C GLU A 465 -23.89 8.34 -13.04
N GLY A 466 -23.36 8.95 -11.97
CA GLY A 466 -24.17 9.56 -10.91
C GLY A 466 -24.79 8.57 -9.91
N LEU A 467 -24.41 7.30 -9.96
CA LEU A 467 -24.95 6.23 -9.10
C LEU A 467 -24.18 6.03 -7.78
N GLY A 468 -23.08 6.75 -7.57
CA GLY A 468 -22.18 6.56 -6.42
C GLY A 468 -22.84 6.67 -5.04
N GLU A 469 -23.90 7.47 -4.92
CA GLU A 469 -24.64 7.66 -3.66
C GLU A 469 -25.87 6.74 -3.52
N SER A 470 -26.17 5.91 -4.53
CA SER A 470 -27.38 5.06 -4.54
C SER A 470 -27.08 3.57 -4.69
N VAL A 471 -25.91 3.22 -5.20
CA VAL A 471 -25.45 1.84 -5.39
C VAL A 471 -24.38 1.48 -4.36
N ALA A 472 -24.42 0.25 -3.82
CA ALA A 472 -23.33 -0.32 -3.05
C ALA A 472 -22.70 -1.48 -3.81
N MET A 473 -21.45 -1.85 -3.45
CA MET A 473 -20.77 -2.97 -4.07
C MET A 473 -20.15 -3.89 -3.02
N VAL A 474 -20.19 -5.19 -3.25
CA VAL A 474 -19.65 -6.25 -2.40
C VAL A 474 -18.78 -7.17 -3.25
N THR A 475 -17.56 -7.47 -2.82
CA THR A 475 -16.66 -8.36 -3.58
C THR A 475 -15.66 -9.10 -2.67
N ASP A 476 -15.27 -10.31 -3.10
CA ASP A 476 -14.13 -11.03 -2.55
C ASP A 476 -12.77 -10.55 -3.11
N GLY A 477 -12.80 -9.67 -4.13
CA GLY A 477 -11.64 -8.94 -4.62
C GLY A 477 -11.30 -7.71 -3.78
N ARG A 478 -10.63 -6.72 -4.40
CA ARG A 478 -10.19 -5.48 -3.74
C ARG A 478 -10.72 -4.24 -4.44
N PHE A 479 -10.75 -3.15 -3.71
CA PHE A 479 -10.93 -1.82 -4.26
C PHE A 479 -9.64 -1.01 -4.15
N SER A 480 -9.41 -0.14 -5.14
CA SER A 480 -8.34 0.85 -5.09
C SER A 480 -8.52 1.81 -3.92
N GLY A 481 -7.41 2.33 -3.39
CA GLY A 481 -7.45 3.43 -2.42
C GLY A 481 -8.15 4.69 -2.93
N ALA A 482 -8.31 4.84 -4.25
CA ALA A 482 -9.03 5.93 -4.90
C ALA A 482 -10.56 5.76 -4.89
N THR A 483 -11.09 4.58 -4.54
CA THR A 483 -12.52 4.27 -4.54
C THR A 483 -13.28 5.10 -3.49
N ARG A 484 -14.48 5.56 -3.87
CA ARG A 484 -15.46 6.27 -3.02
C ARG A 484 -16.79 5.52 -2.99
N GLY A 485 -17.61 5.81 -1.99
CA GLY A 485 -18.93 5.22 -1.81
C GLY A 485 -18.94 3.98 -0.92
N LEU A 486 -20.07 3.29 -0.86
CA LEU A 486 -20.30 2.13 -0.01
C LEU A 486 -19.81 0.86 -0.73
N MET A 487 -18.46 0.68 -0.74
CA MET A 487 -17.78 -0.37 -1.48
C MET A 487 -17.05 -1.30 -0.52
N ILE A 488 -17.58 -2.53 -0.34
CA ILE A 488 -17.15 -3.54 0.63
C ILE A 488 -16.29 -4.58 -0.08
N GLY A 489 -15.00 -4.57 0.19
CA GLY A 489 -14.02 -5.51 -0.38
C GLY A 489 -13.49 -6.51 0.62
N HIS A 490 -12.59 -7.37 0.14
CA HIS A 490 -11.92 -8.41 0.93
C HIS A 490 -12.90 -9.34 1.65
N VAL A 491 -14.10 -9.57 1.07
CA VAL A 491 -15.09 -10.48 1.68
C VAL A 491 -14.48 -11.85 1.82
N ALA A 492 -14.40 -12.32 3.05
CA ALA A 492 -13.75 -13.58 3.39
C ALA A 492 -14.67 -14.48 4.23
N PRO A 493 -14.67 -15.82 3.92
CA PRO A 493 -13.95 -16.52 2.85
C PRO A 493 -14.42 -16.15 1.45
N GLU A 494 -13.49 -16.20 0.45
CA GLU A 494 -13.82 -15.93 -0.96
C GLU A 494 -14.72 -17.01 -1.60
N ALA A 495 -15.39 -16.69 -2.70
CA ALA A 495 -16.30 -17.60 -3.40
C ALA A 495 -15.60 -18.91 -3.83
N ALA A 496 -14.42 -18.83 -4.41
CA ALA A 496 -13.64 -19.99 -4.87
C ALA A 496 -13.22 -20.96 -3.74
N LYS A 497 -13.29 -20.53 -2.50
CA LYS A 497 -13.04 -21.34 -1.30
C LYS A 497 -14.32 -21.75 -0.56
N GLY A 498 -15.48 -21.62 -1.23
CA GLY A 498 -16.78 -21.96 -0.66
C GLY A 498 -17.27 -20.94 0.37
N GLY A 499 -16.82 -19.69 0.28
CA GLY A 499 -17.35 -18.62 1.10
C GLY A 499 -18.81 -18.28 0.80
N PRO A 500 -19.56 -17.71 1.75
CA PRO A 500 -20.99 -17.40 1.61
C PRO A 500 -21.32 -16.51 0.42
N ILE A 501 -20.39 -15.68 -0.05
CA ILE A 501 -20.56 -14.84 -1.24
C ILE A 501 -20.87 -15.68 -2.50
N ALA A 502 -20.44 -16.94 -2.56
CA ALA A 502 -20.77 -17.86 -3.65
C ALA A 502 -22.27 -18.21 -3.70
N ALA A 503 -22.98 -18.16 -2.55
CA ALA A 503 -24.39 -18.51 -2.43
C ALA A 503 -25.34 -17.45 -2.98
N ILE A 504 -24.86 -16.22 -3.22
CA ILE A 504 -25.70 -15.08 -3.63
C ILE A 504 -26.25 -15.32 -5.03
N ARG A 505 -27.55 -15.07 -5.19
CA ARG A 505 -28.27 -15.13 -6.48
C ARG A 505 -28.84 -13.76 -6.82
N GLU A 506 -29.08 -13.55 -8.09
CA GLU A 506 -29.72 -12.33 -8.61
C GLU A 506 -31.01 -12.03 -7.85
N GLY A 507 -31.14 -10.79 -7.34
CA GLY A 507 -32.31 -10.32 -6.60
C GLY A 507 -32.35 -10.69 -5.11
N ASP A 508 -31.38 -11.44 -4.58
CA ASP A 508 -31.29 -11.70 -3.12
C ASP A 508 -31.14 -10.38 -2.35
N GLU A 509 -31.82 -10.24 -1.22
CA GLU A 509 -31.72 -9.04 -0.39
C GLU A 509 -30.45 -9.06 0.46
N ILE A 510 -29.59 -8.04 0.25
CA ILE A 510 -28.34 -7.83 1.03
C ILE A 510 -28.49 -6.56 1.84
N THR A 511 -27.97 -6.60 3.08
CA THR A 511 -27.86 -5.44 3.96
C THR A 511 -26.42 -5.18 4.33
N VAL A 512 -25.98 -3.94 4.07
CA VAL A 512 -24.73 -3.34 4.55
C VAL A 512 -25.09 -2.37 5.66
N ASP A 513 -24.50 -2.52 6.84
CA ASP A 513 -24.73 -1.65 8.00
C ASP A 513 -23.38 -1.33 8.68
N ILE A 514 -22.90 -0.11 8.41
CA ILE A 514 -21.61 0.39 8.95
C ILE A 514 -21.70 0.58 10.46
N ASP A 515 -22.84 1.06 10.98
CA ASP A 515 -22.96 1.38 12.40
C ASP A 515 -22.94 0.12 13.26
N ASN A 516 -23.61 -0.93 12.80
CA ASN A 516 -23.60 -2.24 13.45
C ASN A 516 -22.46 -3.16 12.98
N ARG A 517 -21.58 -2.68 12.07
CA ARG A 517 -20.45 -3.47 11.51
C ARG A 517 -20.93 -4.79 10.88
N SER A 518 -22.02 -4.74 10.15
CA SER A 518 -22.70 -5.91 9.61
C SER A 518 -22.74 -5.92 8.08
N LEU A 519 -22.46 -7.11 7.51
CA LEU A 519 -22.70 -7.46 6.11
C LEU A 519 -23.49 -8.76 6.08
N SER A 520 -24.75 -8.71 5.63
CA SER A 520 -25.64 -9.87 5.70
C SER A 520 -26.53 -10.02 4.47
N ILE A 521 -26.97 -11.26 4.23
CA ILE A 521 -27.99 -11.63 3.26
C ILE A 521 -29.20 -12.19 4.00
N ALA A 522 -30.40 -11.91 3.49
CA ALA A 522 -31.67 -12.34 4.07
C ALA A 522 -31.96 -13.84 3.80
N LEU A 523 -31.00 -14.71 4.15
CA LEU A 523 -31.10 -16.17 4.03
C LEU A 523 -30.74 -16.84 5.37
N SER A 524 -31.31 -18.02 5.63
CA SER A 524 -30.86 -18.83 6.77
C SER A 524 -29.49 -19.45 6.50
N GLU A 525 -28.75 -19.80 7.57
CA GLU A 525 -27.45 -20.48 7.45
C GLU A 525 -27.55 -21.81 6.69
N GLU A 526 -28.67 -22.55 6.86
CA GLU A 526 -28.92 -23.79 6.14
C GLU A 526 -29.09 -23.56 4.63
N GLU A 527 -29.81 -22.50 4.23
CA GLU A 527 -29.98 -22.18 2.81
C GLU A 527 -28.67 -21.67 2.19
N ILE A 528 -27.88 -20.88 2.92
CA ILE A 528 -26.54 -20.47 2.48
C ILE A 528 -25.65 -21.71 2.27
N ALA A 529 -25.56 -22.61 3.25
CA ALA A 529 -24.76 -23.81 3.16
C ALA A 529 -25.19 -24.73 2.00
N LYS A 530 -26.50 -24.88 1.80
CA LYS A 530 -27.06 -25.62 0.67
C LYS A 530 -26.64 -25.01 -0.67
N ARG A 531 -26.81 -23.69 -0.85
CA ARG A 531 -26.44 -22.99 -2.08
C ARG A 531 -24.95 -23.04 -2.35
N VAL A 532 -24.10 -22.90 -1.32
CA VAL A 532 -22.64 -23.06 -1.46
C VAL A 532 -22.29 -24.48 -1.93
N ALA A 533 -22.94 -25.50 -1.41
CA ALA A 533 -22.73 -26.89 -1.84
C ALA A 533 -23.20 -27.17 -3.29
N GLU A 534 -24.13 -26.38 -3.81
CA GLU A 534 -24.61 -26.44 -5.19
C GLU A 534 -23.69 -25.66 -6.17
N CYS A 535 -22.81 -24.77 -5.68
CA CYS A 535 -21.90 -24.01 -6.51
C CYS A 535 -20.74 -24.88 -6.99
N GLU A 536 -20.50 -24.88 -8.29
CA GLU A 536 -19.27 -25.42 -8.83
C GLU A 536 -18.13 -24.43 -8.62
N SER A 537 -17.00 -24.90 -8.05
CA SER A 537 -15.81 -24.05 -7.99
C SER A 537 -15.34 -23.77 -9.42
N PRO A 538 -15.02 -22.51 -9.77
CA PRO A 538 -14.53 -22.21 -11.09
C PRO A 538 -13.22 -22.94 -11.35
N GLU A 539 -13.01 -23.37 -12.59
CA GLU A 539 -11.71 -23.92 -13.01
C GLU A 539 -10.61 -22.86 -12.78
N PRO A 540 -9.45 -23.24 -12.22
CA PRO A 540 -8.36 -22.31 -12.05
C PRO A 540 -7.98 -21.66 -13.39
N PRO A 541 -7.97 -20.32 -13.52
CA PRO A 541 -7.72 -19.63 -14.78
C PRO A 541 -6.28 -19.84 -15.32
N TYR A 542 -5.39 -20.36 -14.48
CA TYR A 542 -3.99 -20.62 -14.81
C TYR A 542 -3.56 -22.00 -14.31
N SER A 543 -3.01 -22.83 -15.22
CA SER A 543 -2.53 -24.19 -14.92
C SER A 543 -1.02 -24.25 -14.62
N ARG A 544 -0.26 -23.17 -14.85
CA ARG A 544 1.20 -23.12 -14.67
C ARG A 544 1.71 -21.68 -14.47
N GLY A 545 2.98 -21.55 -14.09
CA GLY A 545 3.64 -20.26 -13.92
C GLY A 545 3.36 -19.64 -12.55
N VAL A 546 3.68 -18.35 -12.41
CA VAL A 546 3.59 -17.62 -11.13
C VAL A 546 2.16 -17.53 -10.62
N MET A 547 1.19 -17.33 -11.52
CA MET A 547 -0.23 -17.25 -11.18
C MET A 547 -0.75 -18.55 -10.54
N ALA A 548 -0.42 -19.70 -11.15
CA ALA A 548 -0.82 -21.00 -10.62
C ALA A 548 -0.13 -21.33 -9.28
N LYS A 549 1.16 -20.97 -9.13
CA LYS A 549 1.89 -21.13 -7.85
C LYS A 549 1.21 -20.31 -6.75
N TYR A 550 0.90 -19.06 -7.04
CA TYR A 550 0.22 -18.16 -6.09
C TYR A 550 -1.14 -18.74 -5.67
N ALA A 551 -2.01 -19.07 -6.61
CA ALA A 551 -3.33 -19.63 -6.32
C ALA A 551 -3.28 -20.92 -5.48
N ALA A 552 -2.22 -21.73 -5.64
CA ALA A 552 -2.04 -22.99 -4.90
C ALA A 552 -1.64 -22.80 -3.43
N THR A 553 -1.04 -21.67 -3.07
CA THR A 553 -0.44 -21.46 -1.74
C THR A 553 -1.00 -20.26 -0.98
N VAL A 554 -1.68 -19.35 -1.66
CA VAL A 554 -2.15 -18.10 -1.05
C VAL A 554 -3.19 -18.36 0.05
N SER A 555 -3.02 -17.64 1.16
CA SER A 555 -3.95 -17.61 2.29
C SER A 555 -5.20 -16.75 2.02
N SER A 556 -6.18 -16.78 2.94
CA SER A 556 -7.35 -15.91 2.92
C SER A 556 -6.95 -14.42 2.94
N ALA A 557 -7.81 -13.57 2.36
CA ALA A 557 -7.67 -12.12 2.49
C ALA A 557 -7.66 -11.65 3.95
N ALA A 558 -8.40 -12.33 4.83
CA ALA A 558 -8.39 -12.07 6.27
C ALA A 558 -7.03 -12.37 6.94
N GLN A 559 -6.16 -13.10 6.26
CA GLN A 559 -4.81 -13.47 6.70
C GLN A 559 -3.71 -12.75 5.89
N GLY A 560 -4.07 -11.70 5.13
CA GLY A 560 -3.13 -10.90 4.35
C GLY A 560 -2.84 -11.40 2.95
N ALA A 561 -3.48 -12.47 2.48
CA ALA A 561 -3.27 -13.09 1.16
C ALA A 561 -1.77 -13.34 0.87
N VAL A 562 -1.08 -14.05 1.77
CA VAL A 562 0.35 -14.38 1.71
C VAL A 562 0.56 -15.80 1.19
N THR A 563 1.75 -16.09 0.64
CA THR A 563 2.10 -17.38 0.01
C THR A 563 3.13 -18.19 0.81
N GLY A 564 3.61 -17.69 1.94
CA GLY A 564 4.64 -18.33 2.76
C GLY A 564 4.24 -18.56 4.19
#